data_e94c86dc79441d420242cc282639191e
#
_entry.id   e94c86dc79441d420242cc282639191e
#
_cell.length_a   1.000
_cell.length_b   1.000
_cell.length_c   1.000
_cell.angle_alpha   90.00
_cell.angle_beta   90.00
_cell.angle_gamma   90.00
#
_symmetry.space_group_name_H-M   'P 1'
#
loop_
_entity.id
_entity.type
_entity.pdbx_description
1 polymer ?
#
loop_
_entity_poly.entity_id
_entity_poly.type
_entity_poly.pdbx_seq_one_letter_code
_entity_poly.pdbx_strand_id
1 'polypeptide(L)'
;MTTETDLALARSVIRTERDALDKLETTLGKPFADAVNLILSTDRHVIVAGVGKSGHIGQKIAASLASTGTPSFFLHPTEASHGDLGMIMPGSVVLAISYSGESRELIDLLRFCRTNSIPLIAMTRAPESTLGRYGTVVLQLPAVPEACPNGLAPTSSTTMALALGDALTIVLMQRRGFSTEDFGFRHPGGKLGRTLQTAGDYVRDRDDTMPLIGQDATFEHLVMAVSEGRKGCVGVTSASGELIGMVTDGDLRRAMFAGKTNASVSEVMTANPRTIQPDERMLAVIKELSENRISNVFVVDETGRPLGLVDMKDLLAEGYV
;
A
#
# COMPACT_ATOMS: atom_id res chain seq x y z
N MET A 1 25.81 -28.26 20.34
CA MET A 1 24.90 -27.52 21.24
C MET A 1 23.56 -28.26 21.24
N THR A 2 22.85 -28.29 22.36
CA THR A 2 21.53 -28.92 22.44
C THR A 2 20.46 -27.91 22.01
N THR A 3 19.30 -28.40 21.58
CA THR A 3 18.14 -27.53 21.22
C THR A 3 17.77 -26.54 22.33
N GLU A 4 17.90 -26.97 23.59
CA GLU A 4 17.62 -26.10 24.75
C GLU A 4 18.62 -24.95 24.88
N THR A 5 19.90 -25.20 24.61
CA THR A 5 20.95 -24.17 24.56
C THR A 5 20.69 -23.14 23.46
N ASP A 6 20.27 -23.58 22.28
CA ASP A 6 19.95 -22.70 21.15
C ASP A 6 18.75 -21.80 21.44
N LEU A 7 17.71 -22.35 22.06
CA LEU A 7 16.53 -21.59 22.48
C LEU A 7 16.85 -20.58 23.58
N ALA A 8 17.71 -20.94 24.54
CA ALA A 8 18.14 -20.03 25.57
C ALA A 8 18.94 -18.85 25.01
N LEU A 9 19.84 -19.11 24.05
CA LEU A 9 20.58 -18.08 23.34
C LEU A 9 19.66 -17.16 22.53
N ALA A 10 18.74 -17.72 21.74
CA ALA A 10 17.78 -16.94 20.97
C ALA A 10 16.94 -16.01 21.87
N ARG A 11 16.43 -16.51 22.99
CA ARG A 11 15.71 -15.69 23.99
C ARG A 11 16.58 -14.59 24.58
N SER A 12 17.89 -14.83 24.75
CA SER A 12 18.84 -13.83 25.24
C SER A 12 19.02 -12.70 24.24
N VAL A 13 19.14 -13.01 22.94
CA VAL A 13 19.24 -12.02 21.87
C VAL A 13 18.02 -11.09 21.89
N ILE A 14 16.81 -11.66 21.87
CA ILE A 14 15.56 -10.89 21.90
C ILE A 14 15.46 -10.00 23.14
N ARG A 15 15.88 -10.50 24.31
CA ARG A 15 15.89 -9.68 25.54
C ARG A 15 16.85 -8.51 25.44
N THR A 16 18.05 -8.72 24.91
CA THR A 16 19.03 -7.65 24.73
C THR A 16 18.53 -6.56 23.80
N GLU A 17 17.87 -6.93 22.71
CA GLU A 17 17.26 -5.97 21.78
C GLU A 17 16.07 -5.23 22.40
N ARG A 18 15.20 -5.93 23.15
CA ARG A 18 14.11 -5.30 23.89
C ARG A 18 14.63 -4.27 24.88
N ASP A 19 15.63 -4.63 25.69
CA ASP A 19 16.23 -3.73 26.69
C ASP A 19 16.92 -2.52 26.00
N ALA A 20 17.38 -2.67 24.76
CA ALA A 20 17.87 -1.56 23.93
C ALA A 20 16.74 -0.62 23.49
N LEU A 21 15.57 -1.17 23.12
CA LEU A 21 14.38 -0.38 22.77
C LEU A 21 13.81 0.36 23.97
N ASP A 22 13.79 -0.24 25.16
CA ASP A 22 13.38 0.42 26.41
C ASP A 22 14.24 1.66 26.69
N LYS A 23 15.55 1.57 26.44
CA LYS A 23 16.46 2.72 26.55
C LYS A 23 16.20 3.76 25.45
N LEU A 24 15.95 3.32 24.23
CA LEU A 24 15.66 4.23 23.11
C LEU A 24 14.42 5.10 23.41
N GLU A 25 13.37 4.51 23.96
CA GLU A 25 12.14 5.24 24.30
C GLU A 25 12.44 6.43 25.24
N THR A 26 13.34 6.25 26.21
CA THR A 26 13.71 7.33 27.15
C THR A 26 14.52 8.45 26.52
N THR A 27 15.07 8.27 25.33
CA THR A 27 15.81 9.32 24.61
C THR A 27 14.94 10.20 23.72
N LEU A 28 13.67 9.83 23.52
CA LEU A 28 12.74 10.61 22.72
C LEU A 28 12.45 11.95 23.41
N GLY A 29 12.68 13.05 22.70
CA GLY A 29 12.51 14.38 23.24
C GLY A 29 12.50 15.44 22.14
N LYS A 30 12.93 16.66 22.47
CA LYS A 30 12.94 17.79 21.56
C LYS A 30 13.63 17.49 20.22
N PRO A 31 14.79 16.80 20.14
CA PRO A 31 15.41 16.48 18.85
C PRO A 31 14.52 15.66 17.92
N PHE A 32 13.72 14.73 18.45
CA PHE A 32 12.76 13.97 17.65
C PHE A 32 11.66 14.86 17.08
N ALA A 33 11.11 15.76 17.91
CA ALA A 33 10.11 16.73 17.45
C ALA A 33 10.69 17.70 16.41
N ASP A 34 11.94 18.15 16.59
CA ASP A 34 12.64 19.00 15.64
C ASP A 34 12.87 18.29 14.29
N ALA A 35 13.21 16.99 14.30
CA ALA A 35 13.35 16.18 13.09
C ALA A 35 12.02 16.04 12.36
N VAL A 36 10.91 15.77 13.07
CA VAL A 36 9.57 15.73 12.49
C VAL A 36 9.21 17.05 11.83
N ASN A 37 9.41 18.19 12.54
CA ASN A 37 9.09 19.51 12.01
C ASN A 37 9.98 19.87 10.80
N LEU A 38 11.25 19.48 10.82
CA LEU A 38 12.16 19.68 9.69
C LEU A 38 11.68 18.96 8.44
N ILE A 39 11.25 17.69 8.57
CA ILE A 39 10.69 16.94 7.45
C ILE A 39 9.34 17.48 7.00
N LEU A 40 8.51 17.98 7.90
CA LEU A 40 7.22 18.58 7.54
C LEU A 40 7.36 19.93 6.85
N SER A 41 8.48 20.64 7.08
CA SER A 41 8.73 21.95 6.46
C SER A 41 9.18 21.87 5.00
N THR A 42 9.48 20.67 4.48
CA THR A 42 9.83 20.48 3.07
C THR A 42 8.69 19.87 2.27
N ASP A 43 8.52 20.34 1.04
CA ASP A 43 7.71 19.74 -0.04
C ASP A 43 8.55 18.85 -0.98
N ARG A 44 9.86 18.70 -0.70
CA ARG A 44 10.81 17.87 -1.43
C ARG A 44 10.99 16.52 -0.77
N HIS A 45 11.94 15.75 -1.29
CA HIS A 45 12.22 14.40 -0.81
C HIS A 45 13.00 14.38 0.51
N VAL A 46 12.70 13.39 1.33
CA VAL A 46 13.58 12.92 2.39
C VAL A 46 14.51 11.87 1.80
N ILE A 47 15.82 12.18 1.78
CA ILE A 47 16.83 11.27 1.25
C ILE A 47 17.45 10.52 2.42
N VAL A 48 17.28 9.20 2.46
CA VAL A 48 17.86 8.37 3.51
C VAL A 48 19.17 7.77 3.03
N ALA A 49 20.23 7.86 3.84
CA ALA A 49 21.54 7.37 3.48
C ALA A 49 22.18 6.57 4.63
N GLY A 50 22.96 5.54 4.29
CA GLY A 50 23.69 4.71 5.24
C GLY A 50 24.48 3.62 4.52
N VAL A 51 25.44 2.99 5.23
CA VAL A 51 26.32 1.96 4.64
C VAL A 51 26.12 0.62 5.36
N GLY A 52 26.25 -0.48 4.65
CA GLY A 52 26.16 -1.83 5.20
C GLY A 52 24.80 -2.09 5.86
N LYS A 53 24.76 -2.58 7.11
CA LYS A 53 23.52 -2.89 7.81
C LYS A 53 22.67 -1.63 8.07
N SER A 54 23.31 -0.48 8.36
CA SER A 54 22.59 0.80 8.46
C SER A 54 21.96 1.22 7.13
N GLY A 55 22.60 0.89 6.00
CA GLY A 55 22.02 1.11 4.67
C GLY A 55 20.78 0.28 4.40
N HIS A 56 20.78 -1.01 4.77
CA HIS A 56 19.58 -1.86 4.63
C HIS A 56 18.41 -1.36 5.49
N ILE A 57 18.70 -0.91 6.72
CA ILE A 57 17.69 -0.26 7.57
C ILE A 57 17.20 1.05 6.93
N GLY A 58 18.12 1.85 6.38
CA GLY A 58 17.79 3.09 5.66
C GLY A 58 16.89 2.87 4.45
N GLN A 59 17.12 1.82 3.67
CA GLN A 59 16.25 1.43 2.56
C GLN A 59 14.83 1.15 3.02
N LYS A 60 14.69 0.39 4.13
CA LYS A 60 13.36 0.11 4.70
C LYS A 60 12.69 1.40 5.18
N ILE A 61 13.39 2.29 5.85
CA ILE A 61 12.84 3.56 6.34
C ILE A 61 12.39 4.42 5.17
N ALA A 62 13.21 4.56 4.11
CA ALA A 62 12.85 5.32 2.92
C ALA A 62 11.59 4.77 2.25
N ALA A 63 11.49 3.44 2.08
CA ALA A 63 10.33 2.78 1.51
C ALA A 63 9.07 3.01 2.37
N SER A 64 9.19 2.93 3.70
CA SER A 64 8.08 3.18 4.62
C SER A 64 7.60 4.63 4.57
N LEU A 65 8.50 5.60 4.57
CA LEU A 65 8.18 7.03 4.41
C LEU A 65 7.43 7.28 3.10
N ALA A 66 7.94 6.77 1.97
CA ALA A 66 7.32 6.94 0.66
C ALA A 66 5.91 6.35 0.61
N SER A 67 5.72 5.15 1.17
CA SER A 67 4.44 4.45 1.18
C SER A 67 3.40 5.08 2.12
N THR A 68 3.83 5.90 3.09
CA THR A 68 2.96 6.55 4.08
C THR A 68 2.84 8.07 3.90
N GLY A 69 3.13 8.59 2.71
CA GLY A 69 2.83 9.96 2.36
C GLY A 69 3.98 10.96 2.47
N THR A 70 5.18 10.53 2.86
CA THR A 70 6.38 11.36 2.85
C THR A 70 7.27 10.96 1.68
N PRO A 71 7.40 11.77 0.60
CA PRO A 71 8.25 11.44 -0.53
C PRO A 71 9.67 11.17 -0.08
N SER A 72 10.19 9.98 -0.36
CA SER A 72 11.51 9.55 0.11
C SER A 72 12.13 8.53 -0.82
N PHE A 73 13.46 8.49 -0.86
CA PHE A 73 14.24 7.43 -1.49
C PHE A 73 15.55 7.20 -0.73
N PHE A 74 16.16 6.07 -0.98
CA PHE A 74 17.46 5.73 -0.41
C PHE A 74 18.58 6.10 -1.39
N LEU A 75 19.64 6.75 -0.90
CA LEU A 75 20.84 7.10 -1.63
C LEU A 75 22.03 6.38 -0.98
N HIS A 76 22.67 5.50 -1.75
CA HIS A 76 23.89 4.83 -1.25
C HIS A 76 25.06 5.82 -1.23
N PRO A 77 25.74 6.02 -0.09
CA PRO A 77 26.81 7.02 0.03
C PRO A 77 27.95 6.84 -0.97
N THR A 78 28.29 5.61 -1.34
CA THR A 78 29.33 5.35 -2.36
C THR A 78 28.89 5.86 -3.74
N GLU A 79 27.64 5.58 -4.14
CA GLU A 79 27.13 6.06 -5.43
C GLU A 79 26.98 7.58 -5.42
N ALA A 80 26.65 8.16 -4.26
CA ALA A 80 26.63 9.61 -4.08
C ALA A 80 27.96 10.25 -4.47
N SER A 81 29.10 9.66 -4.04
CA SER A 81 30.45 10.15 -4.38
C SER A 81 30.79 10.00 -5.87
N HIS A 82 30.03 9.22 -6.63
CA HIS A 82 30.23 8.97 -8.07
C HIS A 82 29.20 9.69 -8.97
N GLY A 83 28.41 10.64 -8.43
CA GLY A 83 27.53 11.50 -9.22
C GLY A 83 26.10 11.62 -8.70
N ASP A 84 25.61 10.64 -7.90
CA ASP A 84 24.23 10.62 -7.43
C ASP A 84 23.92 11.72 -6.39
N LEU A 85 24.92 12.50 -5.94
CA LEU A 85 24.67 13.76 -5.21
C LEU A 85 23.75 14.72 -6.01
N GLY A 86 23.73 14.62 -7.33
CA GLY A 86 22.83 15.38 -8.19
C GLY A 86 21.35 15.08 -7.97
N MET A 87 21.01 13.98 -7.29
CA MET A 87 19.62 13.67 -6.90
C MET A 87 19.12 14.52 -5.71
N ILE A 88 20.03 15.17 -4.98
CA ILE A 88 19.72 15.97 -3.81
C ILE A 88 19.37 17.39 -4.26
N MET A 89 18.09 17.69 -4.32
CA MET A 89 17.60 19.01 -4.74
C MET A 89 17.61 20.03 -3.59
N PRO A 90 17.74 21.32 -3.88
CA PRO A 90 17.52 22.37 -2.87
C PRO A 90 16.15 22.21 -2.19
N GLY A 91 16.10 22.34 -0.88
CA GLY A 91 14.90 22.11 -0.08
C GLY A 91 14.67 20.67 0.35
N SER A 92 15.48 19.69 -0.12
CA SER A 92 15.45 18.32 0.41
C SER A 92 15.96 18.26 1.85
N VAL A 93 15.62 17.18 2.55
CA VAL A 93 16.17 16.84 3.88
C VAL A 93 16.90 15.50 3.77
N VAL A 94 18.11 15.40 4.32
CA VAL A 94 18.88 14.15 4.37
C VAL A 94 18.77 13.52 5.75
N LEU A 95 18.41 12.23 5.84
CA LEU A 95 18.50 11.40 7.03
C LEU A 95 19.68 10.43 6.86
N ALA A 96 20.80 10.70 7.53
CA ALA A 96 21.98 9.85 7.45
C ALA A 96 22.09 8.97 8.71
N ILE A 97 22.34 7.66 8.49
CA ILE A 97 22.35 6.64 9.54
C ILE A 97 23.74 6.02 9.64
N SER A 98 24.38 6.20 10.80
CA SER A 98 25.62 5.54 11.16
C SER A 98 25.73 5.43 12.68
N TYR A 99 25.70 4.21 13.21
CA TYR A 99 25.74 4.00 14.65
C TYR A 99 26.99 4.58 15.30
N SER A 100 28.17 4.38 14.72
CA SER A 100 29.42 5.01 15.20
C SER A 100 29.49 6.51 14.87
N GLY A 101 28.84 6.93 13.79
CA GLY A 101 28.93 8.28 13.24
C GLY A 101 30.24 8.57 12.49
N GLU A 102 31.10 7.56 12.27
CA GLU A 102 32.44 7.70 11.67
C GLU A 102 32.60 6.92 10.35
N SER A 103 31.50 6.61 9.66
CA SER A 103 31.54 5.97 8.34
C SER A 103 32.14 6.90 7.30
N ARG A 104 33.29 6.52 6.74
CA ARG A 104 34.06 7.34 5.81
C ARG A 104 33.30 7.64 4.51
N GLU A 105 32.51 6.68 4.09
CA GLU A 105 31.71 6.75 2.87
C GLU A 105 30.63 7.87 2.92
N LEU A 106 30.25 8.31 4.11
CA LEU A 106 29.30 9.42 4.28
C LEU A 106 29.94 10.80 4.06
N ILE A 107 31.26 10.94 4.10
CA ILE A 107 31.95 12.24 4.19
C ILE A 107 31.57 13.18 3.02
N ASP A 108 31.54 12.67 1.80
CA ASP A 108 31.24 13.50 0.62
C ASP A 108 29.78 13.98 0.64
N LEU A 109 28.86 13.10 1.02
CA LEU A 109 27.45 13.47 1.26
C LEU A 109 27.31 14.55 2.34
N LEU A 110 28.01 14.39 3.47
CA LEU A 110 27.97 15.36 4.58
C LEU A 110 28.49 16.73 4.15
N ARG A 111 29.64 16.75 3.42
CA ARG A 111 30.22 17.98 2.85
C ARG A 111 29.27 18.65 1.87
N PHE A 112 28.68 17.84 0.97
CA PHE A 112 27.70 18.34 0.00
C PHE A 112 26.51 19.01 0.70
N CYS A 113 25.91 18.33 1.69
CA CYS A 113 24.80 18.90 2.46
C CYS A 113 25.17 20.25 3.10
N ARG A 114 26.32 20.33 3.75
CA ARG A 114 26.80 21.56 4.38
C ARG A 114 27.02 22.69 3.37
N THR A 115 27.71 22.39 2.26
CA THR A 115 28.03 23.39 1.22
C THR A 115 26.79 23.96 0.55
N ASN A 116 25.76 23.11 0.35
CA ASN A 116 24.54 23.49 -0.32
C ASN A 116 23.38 23.83 0.64
N SER A 117 23.68 23.98 1.95
CA SER A 117 22.69 24.29 2.98
C SER A 117 21.51 23.29 3.01
N ILE A 118 21.76 22.02 2.71
CA ILE A 118 20.79 20.95 2.80
C ILE A 118 20.68 20.48 4.27
N PRO A 119 19.52 20.59 4.91
CA PRO A 119 19.35 20.14 6.29
C PRO A 119 19.62 18.64 6.44
N LEU A 120 20.35 18.27 7.50
CA LEU A 120 20.76 16.91 7.78
C LEU A 120 20.26 16.46 9.15
N ILE A 121 19.55 15.35 9.18
CA ILE A 121 19.19 14.62 10.39
C ILE A 121 20.24 13.50 10.55
N ALA A 122 21.00 13.55 11.63
CA ALA A 122 22.02 12.56 11.96
C ALA A 122 21.42 11.52 12.93
N MET A 123 21.32 10.26 12.51
CA MET A 123 20.93 9.15 13.39
C MET A 123 22.18 8.40 13.81
N THR A 124 22.66 8.62 15.04
CA THR A 124 23.93 8.09 15.55
C THR A 124 23.92 7.94 17.08
N ARG A 125 24.76 7.06 17.63
CA ARG A 125 24.96 6.98 19.10
C ARG A 125 25.87 8.12 19.65
N ALA A 126 26.69 8.73 18.78
CA ALA A 126 27.74 9.65 19.17
C ALA A 126 27.48 11.06 18.56
N PRO A 127 26.84 11.97 19.30
CA PRO A 127 26.60 13.35 18.82
C PRO A 127 27.88 14.08 18.44
N GLU A 128 29.02 13.78 19.11
CA GLU A 128 30.32 14.38 18.85
C GLU A 128 31.08 13.74 17.67
N SER A 129 30.52 12.70 17.04
CA SER A 129 31.10 12.07 15.85
C SER A 129 31.08 12.99 14.64
N THR A 130 31.79 12.58 13.59
CA THR A 130 31.77 13.29 12.31
C THR A 130 30.35 13.50 11.81
N LEU A 131 29.50 12.47 11.77
CA LEU A 131 28.10 12.58 11.36
C LEU A 131 27.31 13.53 12.29
N GLY A 132 27.45 13.40 13.61
CA GLY A 132 26.72 14.22 14.56
C GLY A 132 27.01 15.70 14.41
N ARG A 133 28.29 16.09 14.22
CA ARG A 133 28.70 17.49 13.99
C ARG A 133 28.20 18.10 12.68
N TYR A 134 27.86 17.29 11.69
CA TYR A 134 27.22 17.78 10.45
C TYR A 134 25.71 17.86 10.55
N GLY A 135 25.10 17.22 11.59
CA GLY A 135 23.65 17.19 11.77
C GLY A 135 23.07 18.57 12.10
N THR A 136 22.04 18.99 11.39
CA THR A 136 21.13 20.06 11.79
C THR A 136 20.33 19.63 13.03
N VAL A 137 19.94 18.34 13.05
CA VAL A 137 19.30 17.68 14.16
C VAL A 137 20.00 16.35 14.38
N VAL A 138 20.21 15.96 15.65
CA VAL A 138 20.81 14.67 16.01
C VAL A 138 19.76 13.81 16.72
N LEU A 139 19.39 12.71 16.09
CA LEU A 139 18.60 11.64 16.70
C LEU A 139 19.58 10.65 17.34
N GLN A 140 19.75 10.80 18.65
CA GLN A 140 20.72 10.01 19.40
C GLN A 140 20.19 8.60 19.68
N LEU A 141 20.95 7.59 19.25
CA LEU A 141 20.74 6.20 19.63
C LEU A 141 21.49 5.92 20.94
N PRO A 142 20.89 5.22 21.93
CA PRO A 142 21.59 4.81 23.13
C PRO A 142 22.84 3.97 22.86
N ALA A 143 23.88 4.16 23.67
CA ALA A 143 25.03 3.28 23.67
C ALA A 143 24.67 1.99 24.44
N VAL A 144 24.47 0.91 23.71
CA VAL A 144 24.09 -0.41 24.24
C VAL A 144 24.97 -1.50 23.63
N PRO A 145 25.12 -2.67 24.29
CA PRO A 145 25.82 -3.81 23.69
C PRO A 145 25.01 -4.39 22.54
N GLU A 146 25.72 -4.91 21.54
CA GLU A 146 25.11 -5.78 20.54
C GLU A 146 24.76 -7.13 21.17
N ALA A 147 23.68 -7.76 20.69
CA ALA A 147 23.31 -9.11 21.15
C ALA A 147 24.24 -10.21 20.59
N CYS A 148 25.13 -9.84 19.67
CA CYS A 148 26.16 -10.72 19.13
C CYS A 148 27.16 -11.07 20.24
N PRO A 149 27.47 -12.36 20.50
CA PRO A 149 28.43 -12.79 21.52
C PRO A 149 29.83 -12.16 21.38
N ASN A 150 30.23 -11.85 20.15
CA ASN A 150 31.49 -11.21 19.84
C ASN A 150 31.41 -9.67 19.79
N GLY A 151 30.22 -9.09 19.98
CA GLY A 151 30.00 -7.65 19.91
C GLY A 151 30.23 -7.02 18.50
N LEU A 152 30.27 -7.85 17.44
CA LEU A 152 30.65 -7.42 16.09
C LEU A 152 29.45 -7.28 15.14
N ALA A 153 28.53 -8.23 15.19
CA ALA A 153 27.37 -8.18 14.29
C ALA A 153 26.35 -7.14 14.81
N PRO A 154 25.95 -6.17 13.99
CA PRO A 154 24.91 -5.20 14.35
C PRO A 154 23.57 -5.92 14.58
N THR A 155 23.01 -5.76 15.75
CA THR A 155 21.74 -6.31 16.20
C THR A 155 20.95 -5.22 16.92
N SER A 156 21.26 -4.96 18.20
CA SER A 156 20.59 -3.90 18.98
C SER A 156 20.66 -2.52 18.29
N SER A 157 21.80 -2.17 17.69
CA SER A 157 21.95 -0.90 16.99
C SER A 157 21.05 -0.79 15.77
N THR A 158 20.89 -1.86 15.00
CA THR A 158 20.01 -1.87 13.81
C THR A 158 18.53 -1.93 14.20
N THR A 159 18.18 -2.67 15.24
CA THR A 159 16.82 -2.74 15.77
C THR A 159 16.36 -1.37 16.30
N MET A 160 17.22 -0.65 17.04
CA MET A 160 16.94 0.72 17.48
C MET A 160 16.78 1.70 16.32
N ALA A 161 17.67 1.64 15.32
CA ALA A 161 17.59 2.52 14.16
C ALA A 161 16.31 2.29 13.36
N LEU A 162 15.90 1.02 13.20
CA LEU A 162 14.64 0.66 12.56
C LEU A 162 13.44 1.19 13.34
N ALA A 163 13.36 0.93 14.64
CA ALA A 163 12.26 1.36 15.49
C ALA A 163 12.12 2.89 15.54
N LEU A 164 13.24 3.62 15.58
CA LEU A 164 13.24 5.08 15.55
C LEU A 164 12.77 5.61 14.19
N GLY A 165 13.16 4.96 13.10
CA GLY A 165 12.69 5.26 11.76
C GLY A 165 11.20 4.99 11.58
N ASP A 166 10.68 3.92 12.18
CA ASP A 166 9.25 3.61 12.17
C ASP A 166 8.45 4.63 13.00
N ALA A 167 8.95 5.01 14.17
CA ALA A 167 8.35 6.07 14.98
C ALA A 167 8.26 7.39 14.21
N LEU A 168 9.34 7.77 13.51
CA LEU A 168 9.38 8.96 12.66
C LEU A 168 8.35 8.87 11.53
N THR A 169 8.29 7.72 10.85
CA THR A 169 7.35 7.45 9.74
C THR A 169 5.90 7.57 10.20
N ILE A 170 5.53 6.96 11.32
CA ILE A 170 4.14 6.95 11.82
C ILE A 170 3.72 8.34 12.32
N VAL A 171 4.60 9.06 12.99
CA VAL A 171 4.31 10.44 13.43
C VAL A 171 4.12 11.36 12.22
N LEU A 172 4.96 11.26 11.18
CA LEU A 172 4.81 12.01 9.94
C LEU A 172 3.51 11.67 9.21
N MET A 173 3.18 10.39 9.10
CA MET A 173 1.92 9.89 8.52
C MET A 173 0.72 10.54 9.21
N GLN A 174 0.68 10.53 10.53
CA GLN A 174 -0.39 11.11 11.32
C GLN A 174 -0.46 12.64 11.17
N ARG A 175 0.69 13.32 11.23
CA ARG A 175 0.79 14.79 11.08
C ARG A 175 0.39 15.28 9.69
N ARG A 176 0.56 14.45 8.64
CA ARG A 176 0.09 14.72 7.28
C ARG A 176 -1.38 14.39 7.05
N GLY A 177 -2.07 13.80 8.01
CA GLY A 177 -3.46 13.36 7.85
C GLY A 177 -3.62 12.24 6.82
N PHE A 178 -2.58 11.41 6.63
CA PHE A 178 -2.57 10.34 5.64
C PHE A 178 -3.62 9.29 5.98
N SER A 179 -4.59 9.12 5.10
CA SER A 179 -5.77 8.27 5.30
C SER A 179 -5.55 6.82 4.84
N THR A 180 -6.53 5.97 5.14
CA THR A 180 -6.59 4.59 4.61
C THR A 180 -6.75 4.60 3.09
N GLU A 181 -7.47 5.58 2.55
CA GLU A 181 -7.66 5.78 1.12
C GLU A 181 -6.33 6.12 0.43
N ASP A 182 -5.54 7.04 1.02
CA ASP A 182 -4.21 7.38 0.52
C ASP A 182 -3.28 6.16 0.51
N PHE A 183 -3.41 5.29 1.53
CA PHE A 183 -2.64 4.04 1.60
C PHE A 183 -3.04 3.09 0.47
N GLY A 184 -4.34 2.90 0.24
CA GLY A 184 -4.86 2.08 -0.85
C GLY A 184 -4.40 2.56 -2.22
N PHE A 185 -4.46 3.88 -2.46
CA PHE A 185 -3.99 4.50 -3.71
C PHE A 185 -2.51 4.23 -3.98
N ARG A 186 -1.67 4.18 -2.94
CA ARG A 186 -0.22 3.91 -3.06
C ARG A 186 0.13 2.42 -3.10
N HIS A 187 -0.83 1.54 -2.78
CA HIS A 187 -0.65 0.09 -2.76
C HIS A 187 -1.69 -0.63 -3.63
N PRO A 188 -1.83 -0.29 -4.93
CA PRO A 188 -2.92 -0.81 -5.78
C PRO A 188 -2.89 -2.34 -5.91
N GLY A 189 -1.71 -2.96 -5.87
CA GLY A 189 -1.55 -4.42 -5.94
C GLY A 189 -1.81 -5.16 -4.63
N GLY A 190 -1.98 -4.47 -3.50
CA GLY A 190 -2.25 -5.09 -2.20
C GLY A 190 -3.74 -5.39 -1.98
N LYS A 191 -4.05 -6.35 -1.08
CA LYS A 191 -5.45 -6.68 -0.72
C LYS A 191 -6.25 -5.43 -0.33
N LEU A 192 -5.66 -4.53 0.47
CA LEU A 192 -6.32 -3.29 0.90
C LEU A 192 -6.56 -2.33 -0.28
N GLY A 193 -5.60 -2.18 -1.19
CA GLY A 193 -5.76 -1.32 -2.38
C GLY A 193 -6.92 -1.76 -3.25
N ARG A 194 -7.04 -3.06 -3.49
CA ARG A 194 -8.14 -3.64 -4.26
C ARG A 194 -9.51 -3.40 -3.62
N THR A 195 -9.63 -3.58 -2.31
CA THR A 195 -10.92 -3.38 -1.60
C THR A 195 -11.32 -1.91 -1.48
N LEU A 196 -10.38 -0.99 -1.60
CA LEU A 196 -10.63 0.46 -1.61
C LEU A 196 -10.91 1.01 -3.02
N GLN A 197 -10.65 0.24 -4.07
CA GLN A 197 -11.04 0.56 -5.44
C GLN A 197 -12.57 0.73 -5.53
N THR A 198 -13.03 1.65 -6.37
CA THR A 198 -14.46 1.81 -6.64
C THR A 198 -14.96 0.78 -7.66
N ALA A 199 -16.28 0.53 -7.67
CA ALA A 199 -16.90 -0.34 -8.67
C ALA A 199 -16.69 0.20 -10.10
N GLY A 200 -16.71 1.53 -10.27
CA GLY A 200 -16.44 2.18 -11.55
C GLY A 200 -15.01 1.98 -12.03
N ASP A 201 -14.03 2.08 -11.11
CA ASP A 201 -12.62 1.80 -11.46
C ASP A 201 -12.44 0.33 -11.82
N TYR A 202 -13.02 -0.58 -11.04
CA TYR A 202 -12.96 -2.03 -11.29
C TYR A 202 -13.47 -2.42 -12.68
N VAL A 203 -14.63 -1.90 -13.10
CA VAL A 203 -15.19 -2.24 -14.43
C VAL A 203 -14.50 -1.53 -15.57
N ARG A 204 -13.93 -0.33 -15.34
CA ARG A 204 -13.18 0.43 -16.37
C ARG A 204 -11.86 -0.25 -16.74
N ASP A 205 -11.19 -0.85 -15.76
CA ASP A 205 -9.89 -1.50 -15.96
C ASP A 205 -10.00 -2.89 -16.63
N ARG A 206 -11.21 -3.29 -17.05
CA ARG A 206 -11.49 -4.60 -17.63
C ARG A 206 -11.89 -4.49 -19.10
N ASP A 207 -11.26 -5.30 -19.93
CA ASP A 207 -11.63 -5.51 -21.34
C ASP A 207 -12.75 -6.54 -21.53
N ASP A 208 -13.46 -6.91 -20.47
CA ASP A 208 -14.49 -7.94 -20.51
C ASP A 208 -15.72 -7.46 -21.29
N THR A 209 -16.15 -8.26 -22.26
CA THR A 209 -17.40 -8.02 -22.95
C THR A 209 -18.57 -8.18 -21.99
N MET A 210 -19.28 -7.09 -21.73
CA MET A 210 -20.45 -7.09 -20.85
C MET A 210 -21.62 -7.80 -21.56
N PRO A 211 -22.20 -8.87 -20.99
CA PRO A 211 -23.29 -9.61 -21.61
C PRO A 211 -24.61 -8.80 -21.54
N LEU A 212 -25.01 -8.21 -22.65
CA LEU A 212 -26.24 -7.43 -22.75
C LEU A 212 -27.11 -7.92 -23.89
N ILE A 213 -28.45 -7.78 -23.73
CA ILE A 213 -29.44 -8.06 -24.76
C ILE A 213 -30.58 -7.05 -24.70
N GLY A 214 -31.16 -6.72 -25.85
CA GLY A 214 -32.34 -5.86 -25.89
C GLY A 214 -33.60 -6.59 -25.43
N GLN A 215 -34.55 -5.86 -24.85
CA GLN A 215 -35.83 -6.40 -24.34
C GLN A 215 -36.70 -7.11 -25.40
N ASP A 216 -36.51 -6.73 -26.69
CA ASP A 216 -37.30 -7.25 -27.83
C ASP A 216 -36.64 -8.46 -28.50
N ALA A 217 -35.52 -8.97 -27.95
CA ALA A 217 -34.83 -10.12 -28.50
C ALA A 217 -35.63 -11.42 -28.32
N THR A 218 -35.33 -12.43 -29.12
CA THR A 218 -35.95 -13.74 -29.05
C THR A 218 -35.34 -14.59 -27.94
N PHE A 219 -36.06 -15.62 -27.49
CA PHE A 219 -35.54 -16.57 -26.50
C PHE A 219 -34.28 -17.29 -26.98
N GLU A 220 -34.14 -17.57 -28.29
CA GLU A 220 -32.95 -18.17 -28.87
C GLU A 220 -31.74 -17.26 -28.72
N HIS A 221 -31.88 -15.97 -29.05
CA HIS A 221 -30.82 -14.95 -28.86
C HIS A 221 -30.45 -14.80 -27.38
N LEU A 222 -31.44 -14.91 -26.47
CA LEU A 222 -31.22 -14.86 -25.04
C LEU A 222 -30.33 -16.02 -24.57
N VAL A 223 -30.63 -17.26 -25.01
CA VAL A 223 -29.84 -18.45 -24.68
C VAL A 223 -28.39 -18.30 -25.20
N MET A 224 -28.22 -17.79 -26.42
CA MET A 224 -26.89 -17.54 -26.98
C MET A 224 -26.14 -16.48 -26.16
N ALA A 225 -26.76 -15.36 -25.85
CA ALA A 225 -26.12 -14.26 -25.11
C ALA A 225 -25.64 -14.72 -23.70
N VAL A 226 -26.42 -15.53 -22.98
CA VAL A 226 -26.02 -16.08 -21.68
C VAL A 226 -24.84 -17.05 -21.84
N SER A 227 -24.88 -17.91 -22.87
CA SER A 227 -23.82 -18.90 -23.12
C SER A 227 -22.51 -18.25 -23.55
N GLU A 228 -22.55 -17.30 -24.46
CA GLU A 228 -21.37 -16.58 -25.00
C GLU A 228 -20.75 -15.66 -23.96
N GLY A 229 -21.58 -15.02 -23.13
CA GLY A 229 -21.13 -14.14 -22.07
C GLY A 229 -20.33 -14.81 -20.95
N ARG A 230 -20.46 -16.16 -20.76
CA ARG A 230 -19.74 -16.98 -19.78
C ARG A 230 -19.81 -16.49 -18.32
N LYS A 231 -20.68 -15.54 -18.03
CA LYS A 231 -20.88 -14.98 -16.68
C LYS A 231 -22.10 -15.60 -15.97
N GLY A 232 -22.85 -16.48 -16.66
CA GLY A 232 -24.07 -17.10 -16.12
C GLY A 232 -25.25 -16.14 -15.97
N CYS A 233 -25.18 -14.96 -16.56
CA CYS A 233 -26.24 -13.97 -16.63
C CYS A 233 -26.09 -13.08 -17.85
N VAL A 234 -27.18 -12.36 -18.19
CA VAL A 234 -27.21 -11.30 -19.20
C VAL A 234 -28.07 -10.15 -18.70
N GLY A 235 -27.63 -8.91 -18.90
CA GLY A 235 -28.42 -7.71 -18.65
C GLY A 235 -29.39 -7.44 -19.80
N VAL A 236 -30.61 -7.07 -19.47
CA VAL A 236 -31.64 -6.70 -20.45
C VAL A 236 -31.76 -5.19 -20.49
N THR A 237 -31.60 -4.61 -21.67
CA THR A 237 -31.65 -3.17 -21.87
C THR A 237 -32.92 -2.73 -22.62
N SER A 238 -33.41 -1.55 -22.27
CA SER A 238 -34.45 -0.84 -22.99
C SER A 238 -33.92 -0.29 -24.33
N ALA A 239 -34.82 0.24 -25.16
CA ALA A 239 -34.44 0.96 -26.39
C ALA A 239 -33.58 2.21 -26.11
N SER A 240 -33.65 2.81 -24.92
CA SER A 240 -32.80 3.93 -24.49
C SER A 240 -31.43 3.48 -23.96
N GLY A 241 -31.19 2.17 -23.81
CA GLY A 241 -29.97 1.58 -23.29
C GLY A 241 -29.90 1.46 -21.76
N GLU A 242 -31.00 1.73 -21.05
CA GLU A 242 -31.10 1.54 -19.60
C GLU A 242 -31.23 0.07 -19.25
N LEU A 243 -30.63 -0.37 -18.14
CA LEU A 243 -30.74 -1.72 -17.62
C LEU A 243 -32.11 -1.89 -16.94
N ILE A 244 -33.02 -2.62 -17.58
CA ILE A 244 -34.39 -2.84 -17.08
C ILE A 244 -34.62 -4.22 -16.49
N GLY A 245 -33.71 -5.16 -16.75
CA GLY A 245 -33.85 -6.54 -16.31
C GLY A 245 -32.52 -7.30 -16.31
N MET A 246 -32.56 -8.49 -15.75
CA MET A 246 -31.46 -9.45 -15.79
C MET A 246 -32.03 -10.86 -15.97
N VAL A 247 -31.37 -11.69 -16.76
CA VAL A 247 -31.68 -13.12 -16.89
C VAL A 247 -30.45 -13.92 -16.49
N THR A 248 -30.64 -14.89 -15.60
CA THR A 248 -29.60 -15.83 -15.17
C THR A 248 -29.82 -17.21 -15.79
N ASP A 249 -28.81 -18.10 -15.70
CA ASP A 249 -28.93 -19.52 -16.05
C ASP A 249 -30.12 -20.17 -15.33
N GLY A 250 -30.41 -19.74 -14.10
CA GLY A 250 -31.55 -20.23 -13.32
C GLY A 250 -32.89 -19.81 -13.93
N ASP A 251 -32.99 -18.59 -14.44
CA ASP A 251 -34.20 -18.08 -15.09
C ASP A 251 -34.44 -18.80 -16.41
N LEU A 252 -33.40 -19.00 -17.22
CA LEU A 252 -33.48 -19.79 -18.46
C LEU A 252 -34.00 -21.20 -18.21
N ARG A 253 -33.42 -21.89 -17.23
CA ARG A 253 -33.87 -23.25 -16.88
C ARG A 253 -35.34 -23.26 -16.46
N ARG A 254 -35.76 -22.31 -15.64
CA ARG A 254 -37.18 -22.19 -15.22
C ARG A 254 -38.11 -21.95 -16.42
N ALA A 255 -37.71 -21.06 -17.33
CA ALA A 255 -38.48 -20.76 -18.53
C ALA A 255 -38.62 -21.98 -19.45
N MET A 256 -37.52 -22.73 -19.64
CA MET A 256 -37.52 -23.96 -20.45
C MET A 256 -38.43 -25.03 -19.82
N PHE A 257 -38.34 -25.27 -18.50
CA PHE A 257 -39.23 -26.24 -17.81
C PHE A 257 -40.70 -25.82 -17.85
N ALA A 258 -40.98 -24.51 -17.88
CA ALA A 258 -42.34 -23.99 -18.00
C ALA A 258 -42.85 -23.95 -19.46
N GLY A 259 -42.10 -24.43 -20.44
CA GLY A 259 -42.48 -24.40 -21.85
C GLY A 259 -42.48 -23.01 -22.50
N LYS A 260 -41.83 -22.02 -21.86
CA LYS A 260 -41.82 -20.62 -22.31
C LYS A 260 -40.68 -20.33 -23.34
N THR A 261 -40.40 -21.26 -24.26
CA THR A 261 -39.32 -21.12 -25.26
C THR A 261 -39.64 -20.12 -26.37
N ASN A 262 -40.92 -19.66 -26.47
CA ASN A 262 -41.36 -18.64 -27.39
C ASN A 262 -41.70 -17.31 -26.70
N ALA A 263 -41.42 -17.19 -25.38
CA ALA A 263 -41.66 -15.98 -24.60
C ALA A 263 -40.64 -14.88 -24.99
N SER A 264 -41.08 -13.63 -24.84
CA SER A 264 -40.14 -12.50 -24.99
C SER A 264 -39.13 -12.46 -23.81
N VAL A 265 -38.01 -11.79 -24.00
CA VAL A 265 -37.02 -11.61 -22.93
C VAL A 265 -37.62 -10.95 -21.73
N SER A 266 -38.51 -9.97 -21.90
CA SER A 266 -39.23 -9.28 -20.83
C SER A 266 -40.15 -10.18 -20.01
N GLU A 267 -40.64 -11.31 -20.52
CA GLU A 267 -41.45 -12.26 -19.78
C GLU A 267 -40.64 -13.28 -18.98
N VAL A 268 -39.33 -13.35 -19.24
CA VAL A 268 -38.38 -14.28 -18.61
C VAL A 268 -37.49 -13.58 -17.60
N MET A 269 -37.20 -12.30 -17.84
CA MET A 269 -36.24 -11.53 -17.00
C MET A 269 -36.76 -11.30 -15.58
N THR A 270 -35.83 -11.16 -14.65
CA THR A 270 -36.07 -10.50 -13.38
C THR A 270 -36.02 -8.99 -13.63
N ALA A 271 -37.12 -8.30 -13.51
CA ALA A 271 -37.20 -6.85 -13.71
C ALA A 271 -36.57 -6.10 -12.52
N ASN A 272 -36.03 -4.89 -12.80
CA ASN A 272 -35.38 -4.03 -11.80
C ASN A 272 -34.33 -4.79 -10.98
N PRO A 273 -33.29 -5.33 -11.63
CA PRO A 273 -32.24 -6.05 -10.94
C PRO A 273 -31.51 -5.10 -9.97
N ARG A 274 -30.88 -5.67 -8.96
CA ARG A 274 -29.95 -4.90 -8.12
C ARG A 274 -28.80 -4.37 -8.97
N THR A 275 -28.41 -3.13 -8.70
CA THR A 275 -27.33 -2.43 -9.37
C THR A 275 -26.45 -1.73 -8.36
N ILE A 276 -25.21 -1.44 -8.75
CA ILE A 276 -24.22 -0.75 -7.94
C ILE A 276 -23.90 0.58 -8.63
N GLN A 277 -23.67 1.62 -7.83
CA GLN A 277 -23.19 2.91 -8.35
C GLN A 277 -21.66 2.89 -8.56
N PRO A 278 -21.13 3.65 -9.52
CA PRO A 278 -19.71 3.62 -9.83
C PRO A 278 -18.78 4.06 -8.68
N ASP A 279 -19.26 4.89 -7.77
CA ASP A 279 -18.53 5.42 -6.62
C ASP A 279 -18.53 4.48 -5.40
N GLU A 280 -19.31 3.39 -5.44
CA GLU A 280 -19.32 2.42 -4.36
C GLU A 280 -17.99 1.66 -4.25
N ARG A 281 -17.53 1.46 -3.02
CA ARG A 281 -16.27 0.72 -2.77
C ARG A 281 -16.45 -0.78 -2.98
N MET A 282 -15.45 -1.42 -3.62
CA MET A 282 -15.48 -2.86 -3.89
C MET A 282 -15.70 -3.71 -2.61
N LEU A 283 -15.23 -3.24 -1.45
CA LEU A 283 -15.51 -3.90 -0.18
C LEU A 283 -17.02 -3.96 0.14
N ALA A 284 -17.75 -2.88 -0.10
CA ALA A 284 -19.20 -2.83 0.08
C ALA A 284 -19.92 -3.72 -0.94
N VAL A 285 -19.48 -3.69 -2.19
CA VAL A 285 -19.99 -4.54 -3.27
C VAL A 285 -19.82 -6.02 -2.94
N ILE A 286 -18.65 -6.44 -2.50
CA ILE A 286 -18.36 -7.83 -2.10
C ILE A 286 -19.26 -8.26 -0.95
N LYS A 287 -19.43 -7.40 0.05
CA LYS A 287 -20.32 -7.65 1.19
C LYS A 287 -21.77 -7.83 0.72
N GLU A 288 -22.26 -6.95 -0.15
CA GLU A 288 -23.61 -7.02 -0.70
C GLU A 288 -23.85 -8.31 -1.50
N LEU A 289 -22.90 -8.67 -2.38
CA LEU A 289 -22.97 -9.94 -3.12
C LEU A 289 -23.06 -11.15 -2.17
N SER A 290 -22.23 -11.18 -1.14
CA SER A 290 -22.16 -12.26 -0.15
C SER A 290 -23.44 -12.36 0.70
N GLU A 291 -23.91 -11.25 1.27
CA GLU A 291 -25.08 -11.21 2.15
C GLU A 291 -26.37 -11.57 1.40
N ASN A 292 -26.48 -11.15 0.15
CA ASN A 292 -27.66 -11.44 -0.69
C ASN A 292 -27.54 -12.77 -1.47
N ARG A 293 -26.41 -13.48 -1.36
CA ARG A 293 -26.12 -14.73 -2.08
C ARG A 293 -26.30 -14.60 -3.60
N ILE A 294 -25.87 -13.48 -4.17
CA ILE A 294 -25.87 -13.21 -5.59
C ILE A 294 -24.45 -13.27 -6.12
N SER A 295 -24.30 -13.78 -7.34
CA SER A 295 -22.97 -13.96 -7.96
C SER A 295 -22.56 -12.79 -8.85
N ASN A 296 -23.54 -12.02 -9.33
CA ASN A 296 -23.34 -10.99 -10.34
C ASN A 296 -24.14 -9.74 -10.01
N VAL A 297 -23.56 -8.58 -10.27
CA VAL A 297 -24.27 -7.29 -10.16
C VAL A 297 -23.73 -6.34 -11.23
N PHE A 298 -24.64 -5.60 -11.88
CA PHE A 298 -24.27 -4.58 -12.84
C PHE A 298 -23.93 -3.26 -12.14
N VAL A 299 -22.86 -2.61 -12.59
CA VAL A 299 -22.56 -1.23 -12.29
C VAL A 299 -23.27 -0.35 -13.32
N VAL A 300 -24.03 0.63 -12.88
CA VAL A 300 -24.80 1.51 -13.77
C VAL A 300 -24.48 2.98 -13.50
N ASP A 301 -24.59 3.82 -14.53
CA ASP A 301 -24.47 5.27 -14.38
C ASP A 301 -25.76 5.90 -13.80
N GLU A 302 -25.72 7.21 -13.59
CA GLU A 302 -26.87 7.99 -13.07
C GLU A 302 -28.13 7.89 -13.96
N THR A 303 -27.99 7.51 -15.23
CA THR A 303 -29.08 7.32 -16.18
C THR A 303 -29.57 5.86 -16.24
N GLY A 304 -29.01 4.98 -15.41
CA GLY A 304 -29.33 3.56 -15.37
C GLY A 304 -28.69 2.73 -16.48
N ARG A 305 -27.74 3.29 -17.25
CA ARG A 305 -27.03 2.55 -18.29
C ARG A 305 -25.91 1.71 -17.68
N PRO A 306 -25.80 0.44 -18.10
CA PRO A 306 -24.77 -0.43 -17.57
C PRO A 306 -23.37 -0.01 -18.04
N LEU A 307 -22.44 0.12 -17.09
CA LEU A 307 -21.05 0.43 -17.29
C LEU A 307 -20.16 -0.82 -17.26
N GLY A 308 -20.60 -1.89 -16.58
CA GLY A 308 -19.88 -3.14 -16.46
C GLY A 308 -20.57 -4.13 -15.55
N LEU A 309 -19.96 -5.30 -15.38
CA LEU A 309 -20.45 -6.39 -14.57
C LEU A 309 -19.40 -6.78 -13.52
N VAL A 310 -19.81 -6.87 -12.27
CA VAL A 310 -19.01 -7.45 -11.20
C VAL A 310 -19.46 -8.90 -10.99
N ASP A 311 -18.53 -9.84 -11.13
CA ASP A 311 -18.73 -11.29 -10.96
C ASP A 311 -17.92 -11.80 -9.78
N MET A 312 -18.54 -12.55 -8.88
CA MET A 312 -17.91 -13.12 -7.68
C MET A 312 -16.77 -14.09 -8.03
N LYS A 313 -16.85 -14.80 -9.15
CA LYS A 313 -15.79 -15.73 -9.58
C LYS A 313 -14.53 -14.98 -10.00
N ASP A 314 -14.71 -13.84 -10.68
CA ASP A 314 -13.61 -12.99 -11.05
C ASP A 314 -12.96 -12.38 -9.80
N LEU A 315 -13.77 -11.90 -8.84
CA LEU A 315 -13.27 -11.36 -7.58
C LEU A 315 -12.44 -12.38 -6.78
N LEU A 316 -12.88 -13.66 -6.78
CA LEU A 316 -12.13 -14.77 -6.17
C LEU A 316 -10.82 -15.04 -6.91
N ALA A 317 -10.85 -15.09 -8.24
CA ALA A 317 -9.66 -15.34 -9.06
C ALA A 317 -8.61 -14.23 -8.93
N GLU A 318 -9.05 -12.99 -8.74
CA GLU A 318 -8.20 -11.82 -8.59
C GLU A 318 -7.79 -11.53 -7.14
N GLY A 319 -8.27 -12.33 -6.17
CA GLY A 319 -7.87 -12.22 -4.76
C GLY A 319 -8.46 -11.02 -4.01
N TYR A 320 -9.69 -10.62 -4.35
CA TYR A 320 -10.48 -9.64 -3.58
C TYR A 320 -11.12 -10.29 -2.34
N VAL A 321 -11.35 -11.60 -2.42
CA VAL A 321 -12.00 -12.40 -1.37
C VAL A 321 -11.07 -13.50 -0.88
#